data_edb5060de1b87e2d2a017f9f37200116
#
_entry.id   edb5060de1b87e2d2a017f9f37200116
#
_cell.length_a   1.000
_cell.length_b   1.000
_cell.length_c   1.000
_cell.angle_alpha   90.00
_cell.angle_beta   90.00
_cell.angle_gamma   90.00
#
_symmetry.space_group_name_H-M   'P 1'
#
loop_
_entity.id
_entity.type
_entity.pdbx_description
1 polymer ?
#
loop_
_entity_poly.entity_id
_entity_poly.type
_entity_poly.pdbx_seq_one_letter_code
_entity_poly.pdbx_strand_id
1 'polypeptide(L)'
;MTNPAVHIGCVANLYSRMMHFKKAGDTEIGHTHQFDHLTLLAKGKLKVTVEGQATEFTAPHMIYIHKDKIHELVALVDDTVA
;
A
#
# COMPACT_ATOMS: atom_id res chain seq x y z
N MET A 1 -8.80 10.23 -9.34
CA MET A 1 -8.40 9.21 -8.34
C MET A 1 -8.99 7.88 -8.77
N THR A 2 -8.15 6.88 -8.95
CA THR A 2 -8.54 5.54 -9.35
C THR A 2 -7.95 4.52 -8.39
N ASN A 3 -8.49 3.30 -8.42
CA ASN A 3 -7.90 2.19 -7.67
C ASN A 3 -6.64 1.70 -8.38
N PRO A 4 -5.64 1.20 -7.63
CA PRO A 4 -4.46 0.60 -8.25
C PRO A 4 -4.81 -0.70 -8.97
N ALA A 5 -4.01 -1.05 -9.97
CA ALA A 5 -4.04 -2.39 -10.54
C ALA A 5 -3.47 -3.37 -9.50
N VAL A 6 -4.09 -4.54 -9.37
CA VAL A 6 -3.73 -5.50 -8.32
C VAL A 6 -3.29 -6.82 -8.94
N HIS A 7 -2.16 -7.33 -8.46
CA HIS A 7 -1.61 -8.63 -8.85
C HIS A 7 -1.51 -9.51 -7.61
N ILE A 8 -2.13 -10.68 -7.63
CA ILE A 8 -2.23 -11.57 -6.47
C ILE A 8 -1.46 -12.85 -6.73
N GLY A 9 -0.67 -13.27 -5.74
CA GLY A 9 0.03 -14.55 -5.79
C GLY A 9 -0.16 -15.31 -4.48
N CYS A 10 -0.34 -16.63 -4.60
CA CYS A 10 -0.45 -17.52 -3.45
C CYS A 10 0.43 -18.74 -3.69
N VAL A 11 1.28 -19.06 -2.72
CA VAL A 11 2.12 -20.25 -2.73
C VAL A 11 2.00 -20.90 -1.35
N ALA A 12 1.47 -22.13 -1.29
CA ALA A 12 1.19 -22.81 -0.03
C ALA A 12 0.27 -21.92 0.84
N ASN A 13 0.70 -21.54 2.05
CA ASN A 13 -0.04 -20.63 2.93
C ASN A 13 0.46 -19.19 2.87
N LEU A 14 1.27 -18.85 1.87
CA LEU A 14 1.78 -17.51 1.67
C LEU A 14 0.96 -16.79 0.61
N TYR A 15 0.44 -15.62 0.99
CA TYR A 15 -0.37 -14.77 0.10
C TYR A 15 0.39 -13.46 -0.13
N SER A 16 0.45 -13.03 -1.38
CA SER A 16 1.01 -11.73 -1.71
C SER A 16 0.11 -10.97 -2.68
N ARG A 17 0.11 -9.66 -2.57
CA ARG A 17 -0.65 -8.76 -3.43
C ARG A 17 0.23 -7.57 -3.78
N MET A 18 0.40 -7.32 -5.08
CA MET A 18 1.16 -6.17 -5.57
C MET A 18 0.19 -5.19 -6.20
N MET A 19 0.32 -3.92 -5.84
CA MET A 19 -0.50 -2.84 -6.38
C MET A 19 0.35 -1.92 -7.24
N HIS A 20 -0.16 -1.60 -8.43
CA HIS A 20 0.47 -0.64 -9.32
C HIS A 20 -0.41 0.60 -9.40
N PHE A 21 0.03 1.68 -8.80
CA PHE A 21 -0.63 2.99 -8.82
C PHE A 21 -0.11 3.74 -10.04
N LYS A 22 -0.86 3.73 -11.13
CA LYS A 22 -0.39 4.26 -12.42
C LYS A 22 -0.23 5.78 -12.40
N LYS A 23 -1.07 6.46 -11.63
CA LYS A 23 -1.07 7.93 -11.57
C LYS A 23 -0.97 8.42 -10.14
N ALA A 24 -0.29 9.54 -9.96
CA ALA A 24 -0.29 10.24 -8.68
C ALA A 24 -1.72 10.52 -8.25
N GLY A 25 -2.04 10.28 -6.98
CA GLY A 25 -3.38 10.41 -6.43
C GLY A 25 -4.20 9.14 -6.45
N ASP A 26 -3.79 8.09 -7.17
CA ASP A 26 -4.44 6.77 -7.09
C ASP A 26 -4.39 6.27 -5.66
N THR A 27 -5.50 5.72 -5.18
CA THR A 27 -5.70 5.45 -3.76
C THR A 27 -6.22 4.04 -3.52
N GLU A 28 -5.59 3.34 -2.58
CA GLU A 28 -6.15 2.18 -1.91
C GLU A 28 -6.95 2.71 -0.73
N ILE A 29 -8.28 2.60 -0.79
CA ILE A 29 -9.18 3.19 0.22
C ILE A 29 -8.98 2.51 1.57
N GLY A 30 -9.14 3.29 2.64
CA GLY A 30 -8.95 2.83 4.00
C GLY A 30 -9.80 1.62 4.38
N HIS A 31 -9.13 0.65 4.99
CA HIS A 31 -9.75 -0.57 5.48
C HIS A 31 -8.92 -1.14 6.62
N THR A 32 -9.45 -2.16 7.29
CA THR A 32 -8.74 -2.86 8.36
C THR A 32 -8.57 -4.33 8.02
N HIS A 33 -7.55 -4.94 8.61
CA HIS A 33 -7.32 -6.39 8.52
C HIS A 33 -7.22 -6.99 9.92
N GLN A 34 -7.48 -8.27 10.03
CA GLN A 34 -7.36 -9.01 11.29
C GLN A 34 -5.94 -9.52 11.54
N PHE A 35 -4.99 -9.12 10.69
CA PHE A 35 -3.59 -9.55 10.79
C PHE A 35 -2.66 -8.38 10.46
N ASP A 36 -1.47 -8.42 11.03
CA ASP A 36 -0.40 -7.48 10.67
C ASP A 36 0.05 -7.77 9.26
N HIS A 37 0.50 -6.75 8.53
CA HIS A 37 1.13 -6.99 7.25
C HIS A 37 2.30 -6.04 7.00
N LEU A 38 3.14 -6.45 6.07
CA LEU A 38 4.32 -5.71 5.67
C LEU A 38 4.17 -5.37 4.20
N THR A 39 4.30 -4.08 3.90
CA THR A 39 4.23 -3.58 2.53
C THR A 39 5.62 -3.19 2.05
N LEU A 40 6.04 -3.74 0.92
CA LEU A 40 7.25 -3.31 0.25
C LEU A 40 6.89 -2.23 -0.78
N LEU A 41 7.32 -0.99 -0.50
CA LEU A 41 7.25 0.07 -1.50
C LEU A 41 8.44 -0.11 -2.44
N ALA A 42 8.18 -0.68 -3.61
CA ALA A 42 9.23 -1.09 -4.54
C ALA A 42 9.64 0.04 -5.49
N LYS A 43 8.72 0.94 -5.81
CA LYS A 43 8.97 2.03 -6.77
C LYS A 43 8.07 3.21 -6.45
N GLY A 44 8.59 4.42 -6.56
CA GLY A 44 7.84 5.65 -6.43
C GLY A 44 7.76 6.19 -5.01
N LYS A 45 6.66 6.87 -4.71
CA LYS A 45 6.40 7.48 -3.40
C LYS A 45 4.97 7.21 -2.97
N LEU A 46 4.80 6.95 -1.69
CA LEU A 46 3.52 6.57 -1.12
C LEU A 46 3.26 7.37 0.15
N LYS A 47 2.05 7.92 0.29
CA LYS A 47 1.57 8.47 1.54
C LYS A 47 0.70 7.41 2.21
N VAL A 48 1.06 7.01 3.42
CA VAL A 48 0.32 6.04 4.22
C VAL A 48 -0.32 6.77 5.38
N THR A 49 -1.65 6.69 5.46
CA THR A 49 -2.40 7.26 6.58
C THR A 49 -2.91 6.11 7.44
N VAL A 50 -2.51 6.08 8.70
CA VAL A 50 -2.94 5.07 9.67
C VAL A 50 -3.59 5.80 10.83
N GLU A 51 -4.85 5.47 11.10
CA GLU A 51 -5.64 6.09 12.18
C GLU A 51 -5.55 7.63 12.14
N GLY A 52 -5.64 8.21 10.96
CA GLY A 52 -5.62 9.66 10.75
C GLY A 52 -4.24 10.29 10.71
N GLN A 53 -3.16 9.54 10.95
CA GLN A 53 -1.79 10.06 10.88
C GLN A 53 -1.13 9.65 9.57
N ALA A 54 -0.69 10.64 8.80
CA ALA A 54 -0.08 10.44 7.50
C ALA A 54 1.44 10.46 7.58
N THR A 55 2.08 9.52 6.89
CA THR A 55 3.54 9.47 6.74
C THR A 55 3.85 9.24 5.27
N GLU A 56 4.87 9.93 4.75
CA GLU A 56 5.32 9.78 3.36
C GLU A 56 6.57 8.91 3.32
N PHE A 57 6.58 8.00 2.34
CA PHE A 57 7.68 7.08 2.13
C PHE A 57 8.18 7.16 0.69
N THR A 58 9.50 7.04 0.51
CA THR A 58 10.14 6.98 -0.81
C THR A 58 10.74 5.58 -1.00
N ALA A 59 10.51 5.00 -2.16
CA ALA A 59 11.03 3.66 -2.47
C ALA A 59 12.57 3.65 -2.54
N PRO A 60 13.21 2.51 -2.20
CA PRO A 60 12.60 1.32 -1.63
C PRO A 60 12.37 1.46 -0.12
N HIS A 61 11.25 0.96 0.39
CA HIS A 61 10.95 1.05 1.81
C HIS A 61 10.02 -0.09 2.23
N MET A 62 10.25 -0.65 3.42
CA MET A 62 9.36 -1.64 4.02
C MET A 62 8.47 -0.93 5.02
N ILE A 63 7.16 -1.09 4.88
CA ILE A 63 6.16 -0.40 5.71
C ILE A 63 5.37 -1.43 6.49
N TYR A 64 5.46 -1.35 7.82
CA TYR A 64 4.72 -2.22 8.72
C TYR A 64 3.38 -1.59 9.08
N ILE A 65 2.29 -2.36 8.91
CA ILE A 65 0.94 -1.90 9.26
C ILE A 65 0.33 -2.90 10.26
N HIS A 66 0.01 -2.40 11.45
CA HIS A 66 -0.60 -3.21 12.50
C HIS A 66 -2.02 -3.62 12.12
N LYS A 67 -2.42 -4.82 12.54
CA LYS A 67 -3.79 -5.29 12.42
C LYS A 67 -4.76 -4.32 13.12
N ASP A 68 -6.01 -4.34 12.69
CA ASP A 68 -7.11 -3.58 13.28
C ASP A 68 -6.93 -2.05 13.23
N LYS A 69 -5.96 -1.55 12.44
CA LYS A 69 -5.79 -0.12 12.20
C LYS A 69 -6.33 0.25 10.83
N ILE A 70 -7.17 1.27 10.77
CA ILE A 70 -7.65 1.80 9.49
C ILE A 70 -6.48 2.45 8.79
N HIS A 71 -6.22 2.05 7.56
CA HIS A 71 -5.11 2.61 6.79
C HIS A 71 -5.52 2.89 5.35
N GLU A 72 -4.88 3.89 4.76
CA GLU A 72 -5.09 4.29 3.38
C GLU A 72 -3.75 4.55 2.72
N LEU A 73 -3.60 4.13 1.48
CA LEU A 73 -2.39 4.33 0.70
C LEU A 73 -2.69 5.21 -0.50
N VAL A 74 -1.93 6.30 -0.65
CA VAL A 74 -2.09 7.23 -1.78
C VAL A 74 -0.75 7.38 -2.49
N ALA A 75 -0.73 7.12 -3.79
CA ALA A 75 0.47 7.33 -4.60
C ALA A 75 0.73 8.84 -4.75
N LEU A 76 1.97 9.25 -4.54
CA LEU A 76 2.37 10.65 -4.66
C LEU A 76 3.00 10.95 -6.02
N VAL A 77 3.42 9.92 -6.74
CA VAL A 77 3.98 10.05 -8.09
C VAL A 77 3.39 8.96 -8.98
N ASP A 78 3.50 9.14 -10.30
CA ASP A 78 3.05 8.13 -11.26
C ASP A 78 3.89 6.85 -11.13
N ASP A 79 3.31 5.71 -11.49
CA ASP A 79 3.97 4.40 -11.50
C ASP A 79 4.56 4.01 -10.15
N THR A 80 3.84 4.26 -9.07
CA THR A 80 4.18 3.77 -7.73
C THR A 80 3.75 2.30 -7.61
N VAL A 81 4.64 1.46 -7.08
CA VAL A 81 4.40 0.02 -6.89
C VAL A 81 4.64 -0.37 -5.44
N ALA A 82 3.64 -0.99 -4.86
CA ALA A 82 3.70 -1.44 -3.47
C ALA A 82 2.93 -2.75 -3.23
#